data_0ff1d7ab7daa2868a85f8000a10fd3f2
#
_entry.id   0ff1d7ab7daa2868a85f8000a10fd3f2
#
_cell.length_a   1.000
_cell.length_b   1.000
_cell.length_c   1.000
_cell.angle_alpha   90.00
_cell.angle_beta   90.00
_cell.angle_gamma   90.00
#
_symmetry.space_group_name_H-M   'P 1'
#
loop_
_entity.id
_entity.type
_entity.pdbx_description
1 polymer ?
#
loop_
_entity_poly.entity_id
_entity_poly.type
_entity_poly.pdbx_seq_one_letter_code
_entity_poly.pdbx_strand_id
1 'polypeptide(L)'
;MKQIIIPLYLIILLVTGTSDSMALSKPDNLSECLISTNCVRVEWSFRNINQAYEKLIQISSDLPRVTVIESDKDYWHGIVRSFVFRFPDDLEILRIPSKNIIQVRSASRIGLGDLGVNQKRVNELFSKLNQSI
;
A
#
# COMPACT_ATOMS: atom_id res chain seq x y z
N MET A 1 -12.58 68.02 -32.13
CA MET A 1 -13.03 66.70 -31.64
C MET A 1 -11.83 65.93 -31.08
N LYS A 2 -11.77 65.79 -29.77
CA LYS A 2 -10.69 65.01 -29.12
C LYS A 2 -11.14 63.56 -29.00
N GLN A 3 -10.48 62.67 -29.70
CA GLN A 3 -10.69 61.22 -29.52
C GLN A 3 -9.99 60.75 -28.25
N ILE A 4 -10.77 60.20 -27.34
CA ILE A 4 -10.28 59.59 -26.12
C ILE A 4 -9.93 58.15 -26.47
N ILE A 5 -8.63 57.84 -26.52
CA ILE A 5 -8.14 56.48 -26.67
C ILE A 5 -8.13 55.88 -25.27
N ILE A 6 -9.03 54.91 -25.00
CA ILE A 6 -9.05 54.11 -23.78
C ILE A 6 -8.06 53.01 -23.99
N PRO A 7 -6.98 52.86 -23.20
CA PRO A 7 -6.12 51.70 -23.30
C PRO A 7 -6.87 50.46 -22.76
N LEU A 8 -6.98 49.46 -23.62
CA LEU A 8 -7.51 48.16 -23.26
C LEU A 8 -6.52 47.45 -22.35
N TYR A 9 -6.73 47.57 -21.03
CA TYR A 9 -5.99 46.75 -20.07
C TYR A 9 -6.41 45.30 -20.24
N LEU A 10 -5.52 44.49 -20.84
CA LEU A 10 -5.63 43.05 -20.91
C LEU A 10 -5.43 42.50 -19.50
N ILE A 11 -6.51 42.19 -18.79
CA ILE A 11 -6.48 41.50 -17.53
C ILE A 11 -6.15 40.04 -17.84
N ILE A 12 -4.87 39.71 -17.75
CA ILE A 12 -4.44 38.29 -17.74
C ILE A 12 -4.79 37.77 -16.36
N LEU A 13 -5.94 37.07 -16.25
CA LEU A 13 -6.27 36.23 -15.12
C LEU A 13 -5.28 35.05 -15.14
N LEU A 14 -4.22 35.15 -14.35
CA LEU A 14 -3.41 34.02 -13.96
C LEU A 14 -4.28 33.06 -13.11
N VAL A 15 -4.90 32.11 -13.78
CA VAL A 15 -5.47 30.94 -13.09
C VAL A 15 -4.29 30.12 -12.60
N THR A 16 -3.85 30.39 -11.37
CA THR A 16 -2.98 29.48 -10.65
C THR A 16 -3.82 28.25 -10.31
N GLY A 17 -3.82 27.28 -11.22
CA GLY A 17 -4.32 25.96 -10.94
C GLY A 17 -3.45 25.35 -9.83
N THR A 18 -3.92 25.42 -8.59
CA THR A 18 -3.41 24.57 -7.53
C THR A 18 -3.79 23.15 -7.94
N SER A 19 -2.83 22.42 -8.47
CA SER A 19 -2.95 20.96 -8.57
C SER A 19 -2.99 20.45 -7.14
N ASP A 20 -4.18 20.35 -6.58
CA ASP A 20 -4.41 19.47 -5.44
C ASP A 20 -4.08 18.06 -5.93
N SER A 21 -2.83 17.65 -5.76
CA SER A 21 -2.50 16.24 -5.80
C SER A 21 -3.31 15.64 -4.66
N MET A 22 -4.38 14.92 -5.01
CA MET A 22 -5.04 14.02 -4.08
C MET A 22 -3.99 13.00 -3.69
N ALA A 23 -3.24 13.31 -2.64
CA ALA A 23 -2.46 12.32 -1.94
C ALA A 23 -3.49 11.26 -1.50
N LEU A 24 -3.41 10.06 -2.07
CA LEU A 24 -4.21 8.94 -1.60
C LEU A 24 -3.91 8.84 -0.10
N SER A 25 -4.88 9.21 0.73
CA SER A 25 -4.69 9.16 2.16
C SER A 25 -4.49 7.69 2.54
N LYS A 26 -3.38 7.41 3.21
CA LYS A 26 -3.10 6.13 3.83
C LYS A 26 -4.33 5.64 4.59
N PRO A 27 -4.74 4.36 4.44
CA PRO A 27 -5.87 3.82 5.20
C PRO A 27 -5.55 3.80 6.70
N ASP A 28 -6.54 4.05 7.53
CA ASP A 28 -6.40 3.93 9.00
C ASP A 28 -6.28 2.47 9.44
N ASN A 29 -6.87 1.55 8.68
CA ASN A 29 -6.81 0.11 8.85
C ASN A 29 -6.86 -0.58 7.49
N LEU A 30 -6.22 -1.74 7.38
CA LEU A 30 -6.39 -2.61 6.21
C LEU A 30 -7.81 -3.20 6.21
N SER A 31 -8.33 -3.44 5.02
CA SER A 31 -9.65 -4.04 4.82
C SER A 31 -9.77 -5.41 5.49
N GLU A 32 -10.94 -5.71 6.04
CA GLU A 32 -11.24 -7.04 6.56
C GLU A 32 -11.27 -8.10 5.44
N CYS A 33 -11.01 -9.35 5.81
CA CYS A 33 -11.18 -10.48 4.92
C CYS A 33 -12.66 -10.87 4.85
N LEU A 34 -13.29 -10.66 3.70
CA LEU A 34 -14.70 -11.06 3.47
C LEU A 34 -14.82 -12.57 3.22
N ILE A 35 -13.79 -13.18 2.62
CA ILE A 35 -13.71 -14.60 2.29
C ILE A 35 -12.44 -15.16 2.93
N SER A 36 -12.59 -15.95 3.98
CA SER A 36 -11.46 -16.51 4.74
C SER A 36 -10.65 -17.55 3.97
N THR A 37 -11.22 -18.13 2.92
CA THR A 37 -10.55 -19.16 2.10
C THR A 37 -9.56 -18.59 1.07
N ASN A 38 -9.55 -17.27 0.86
CA ASN A 38 -8.64 -16.61 -0.08
C ASN A 38 -8.00 -15.33 0.47
N CYS A 39 -8.12 -15.08 1.77
CA CYS A 39 -7.64 -13.87 2.40
C CYS A 39 -7.18 -14.15 3.83
N VAL A 40 -6.07 -13.55 4.20
CA VAL A 40 -5.52 -13.55 5.56
C VAL A 40 -5.22 -12.12 5.96
N ARG A 41 -5.64 -11.72 7.16
CA ARG A 41 -5.28 -10.45 7.78
C ARG A 41 -4.83 -10.71 9.21
N VAL A 42 -3.67 -10.19 9.56
CA VAL A 42 -3.05 -10.37 10.88
C VAL A 42 -2.55 -9.04 11.42
N GLU A 43 -2.33 -8.99 12.72
CA GLU A 43 -1.71 -7.87 13.43
C GLU A 43 -0.51 -8.39 14.23
N TRP A 44 0.63 -7.72 14.08
CA TRP A 44 1.86 -8.06 14.78
C TRP A 44 2.35 -6.88 15.60
N SER A 45 2.81 -7.14 16.82
CA SER A 45 3.47 -6.17 17.69
C SER A 45 4.94 -6.49 17.84
N PHE A 46 5.79 -5.45 17.80
CA PHE A 46 7.22 -5.60 17.95
C PHE A 46 7.76 -4.57 18.93
N ARG A 47 8.91 -4.86 19.58
CA ARG A 47 9.57 -3.90 20.45
C ARG A 47 9.96 -2.63 19.71
N ASN A 48 10.50 -2.77 18.50
CA ASN A 48 10.82 -1.67 17.59
C ASN A 48 10.00 -1.80 16.30
N ILE A 49 8.82 -1.20 16.29
CA ILE A 49 7.91 -1.27 15.16
C ILE A 49 8.48 -0.63 13.89
N ASN A 50 9.33 0.40 14.03
CA ASN A 50 9.92 1.08 12.88
C ASN A 50 10.90 0.15 12.16
N GLN A 51 11.80 -0.46 12.90
CA GLN A 51 12.74 -1.45 12.36
C GLN A 51 12.01 -2.65 11.75
N ALA A 52 11.00 -3.16 12.45
CA ALA A 52 10.21 -4.28 11.95
C ALA A 52 9.50 -3.94 10.64
N TYR A 53 8.89 -2.75 10.53
CA TYR A 53 8.22 -2.30 9.31
C TYR A 53 9.21 -2.16 8.14
N GLU A 54 10.31 -1.45 8.33
CA GLU A 54 11.33 -1.27 7.29
C GLU A 54 11.87 -2.61 6.79
N LYS A 55 12.14 -3.53 7.71
CA LYS A 55 12.63 -4.86 7.34
C LYS A 55 11.57 -5.69 6.63
N LEU A 56 10.32 -5.60 7.07
CA LEU A 56 9.21 -6.33 6.46
C LEU A 56 8.94 -5.87 5.02
N ILE A 57 8.93 -4.56 4.75
CA ILE A 57 8.75 -4.07 3.38
C ILE A 57 9.92 -4.44 2.48
N GLN A 58 11.15 -4.49 3.01
CA GLN A 58 12.31 -4.97 2.26
C GLN A 58 12.13 -6.44 1.87
N ILE A 59 11.81 -7.31 2.84
CA ILE A 59 11.57 -8.74 2.59
C ILE A 59 10.42 -8.93 1.59
N SER A 60 9.35 -8.15 1.71
CA SER A 60 8.18 -8.24 0.84
C SER A 60 8.48 -7.77 -0.59
N SER A 61 9.32 -6.74 -0.73
CA SER A 61 9.74 -6.23 -2.04
C SER A 61 10.68 -7.20 -2.79
N ASP A 62 11.33 -8.10 -2.07
CA ASP A 62 12.20 -9.13 -2.64
C ASP A 62 11.47 -10.46 -2.95
N LEU A 63 10.15 -10.52 -2.73
CA LEU A 63 9.38 -11.71 -3.06
C LEU A 63 9.42 -12.01 -4.57
N PRO A 64 9.45 -13.30 -4.96
CA PRO A 64 9.34 -13.67 -6.37
C PRO A 64 8.03 -13.16 -6.98
N ARG A 65 8.08 -12.62 -8.18
CA ARG A 65 6.94 -12.15 -8.98
C ARG A 65 6.08 -11.09 -8.28
N VAL A 66 6.71 -10.27 -7.45
CA VAL A 66 6.08 -9.09 -6.84
C VAL A 66 6.21 -7.89 -7.76
N THR A 67 5.16 -7.09 -7.82
CA THR A 67 5.17 -5.74 -8.38
C THR A 67 4.77 -4.78 -7.28
N VAL A 68 5.67 -3.91 -6.86
CA VAL A 68 5.38 -2.90 -5.84
C VAL A 68 4.51 -1.81 -6.48
N ILE A 69 3.34 -1.58 -5.90
CA ILE A 69 2.36 -0.58 -6.36
C ILE A 69 2.53 0.72 -5.59
N GLU A 70 2.73 0.61 -4.27
CA GLU A 70 2.90 1.76 -3.40
C GLU A 70 3.89 1.41 -2.29
N SER A 71 4.74 2.38 -1.93
CA SER A 71 5.68 2.24 -0.82
C SER A 71 5.83 3.60 -0.16
N ASP A 72 5.25 3.73 1.02
CA ASP A 72 5.23 4.97 1.79
C ASP A 72 5.75 4.72 3.21
N LYS A 73 5.84 5.78 4.00
CA LYS A 73 6.34 5.77 5.38
C LYS A 73 5.62 4.75 6.27
N ASP A 74 4.31 4.58 6.10
CA ASP A 74 3.48 3.73 6.95
C ASP A 74 2.68 2.68 6.18
N TYR A 75 2.68 2.72 4.86
CA TYR A 75 1.91 1.81 4.03
C TYR A 75 2.73 1.28 2.86
N TRP A 76 2.62 0.00 2.62
CA TRP A 76 3.22 -0.68 1.48
C TRP A 76 2.19 -1.62 0.84
N HIS A 77 2.15 -1.62 -0.49
CA HIS A 77 1.27 -2.48 -1.26
C HIS A 77 2.02 -3.07 -2.45
N GLY A 78 1.97 -4.37 -2.59
CA GLY A 78 2.48 -5.11 -3.73
C GLY A 78 1.48 -6.12 -4.27
N ILE A 79 1.60 -6.42 -5.56
CA ILE A 79 0.88 -7.52 -6.21
C ILE A 79 1.85 -8.68 -6.38
N VAL A 80 1.55 -9.80 -5.75
CA VAL A 80 2.32 -11.05 -5.87
C VAL A 80 1.56 -12.01 -6.79
N ARG A 81 2.23 -12.49 -7.84
CA ARG A 81 1.58 -13.41 -8.79
C ARG A 81 1.95 -14.85 -8.49
N SER A 82 0.97 -15.76 -8.57
CA SER A 82 1.21 -17.19 -8.43
C SER A 82 2.15 -17.72 -9.52
N PHE A 83 2.83 -18.84 -9.23
CA PHE A 83 3.86 -19.36 -10.13
C PHE A 83 3.28 -19.85 -11.46
N VAL A 84 2.25 -20.68 -11.42
CA VAL A 84 1.72 -21.34 -12.63
C VAL A 84 0.72 -20.44 -13.36
N PHE A 85 -0.36 -20.06 -12.66
CA PHE A 85 -1.49 -19.37 -13.28
C PHE A 85 -1.34 -17.84 -13.29
N ARG A 86 -0.31 -17.30 -12.63
CA ARG A 86 -0.08 -15.86 -12.53
C ARG A 86 -1.23 -15.08 -11.89
N PHE A 87 -2.04 -15.74 -11.07
CA PHE A 87 -3.13 -15.09 -10.36
C PHE A 87 -2.59 -14.00 -9.44
N PRO A 88 -3.17 -12.79 -9.50
CA PRO A 88 -2.71 -11.67 -8.69
C PRO A 88 -3.28 -11.77 -7.28
N ASP A 89 -2.40 -11.67 -6.29
CA ASP A 89 -2.73 -11.51 -4.88
C ASP A 89 -2.28 -10.13 -4.41
N ASP A 90 -3.11 -9.42 -3.69
CA ASP A 90 -2.72 -8.21 -2.99
C ASP A 90 -2.01 -8.56 -1.70
N LEU A 91 -0.82 -8.00 -1.50
CA LEU A 91 -0.11 -8.00 -0.23
C LEU A 91 -0.01 -6.56 0.25
N GLU A 92 -0.59 -6.28 1.41
CA GLU A 92 -0.64 -4.96 2.01
C GLU A 92 -0.03 -5.00 3.42
N ILE A 93 0.74 -3.97 3.74
CA ILE A 93 1.41 -3.83 5.03
C ILE A 93 1.17 -2.40 5.52
N LEU A 94 0.59 -2.26 6.70
CA LEU A 94 0.28 -0.98 7.30
C LEU A 94 0.89 -0.90 8.70
N ARG A 95 1.73 0.11 8.93
CA ARG A 95 2.24 0.44 10.26
C ARG A 95 1.28 1.42 10.94
N ILE A 96 0.85 1.11 12.15
CA ILE A 96 -0.01 1.96 12.99
C ILE A 96 0.76 2.31 14.28
N PRO A 97 1.55 3.40 14.27
CA PRO A 97 2.39 3.76 15.40
C PRO A 97 1.63 4.00 16.70
N SER A 98 0.44 4.59 16.63
CA SER A 98 -0.41 4.88 17.79
C SER A 98 -0.85 3.63 18.56
N LYS A 99 -0.90 2.48 17.89
CA LYS A 99 -1.27 1.17 18.46
C LYS A 99 -0.06 0.25 18.64
N ASN A 100 1.11 0.65 18.18
CA ASN A 100 2.34 -0.16 18.16
C ASN A 100 2.16 -1.50 17.45
N ILE A 101 1.44 -1.52 16.30
CA ILE A 101 1.17 -2.70 15.50
C ILE A 101 1.52 -2.50 14.03
N ILE A 102 1.77 -3.62 13.37
CA ILE A 102 1.82 -3.74 11.92
C ILE A 102 0.69 -4.67 11.50
N GLN A 103 -0.20 -4.18 10.65
CA GLN A 103 -1.21 -5.00 9.99
C GLN A 103 -0.65 -5.54 8.69
N VAL A 104 -0.89 -6.80 8.42
CA VAL A 104 -0.53 -7.48 7.17
C VAL A 104 -1.76 -8.16 6.61
N ARG A 105 -2.06 -7.90 5.35
CA ARG A 105 -3.16 -8.53 4.63
C ARG A 105 -2.64 -9.12 3.33
N SER A 106 -2.98 -10.38 3.08
CA SER A 106 -2.70 -11.05 1.82
C SER A 106 -3.98 -11.68 1.29
N ALA A 107 -4.40 -11.29 0.09
CA ALA A 107 -5.70 -11.67 -0.47
C ALA A 107 -5.63 -11.89 -1.97
N SER A 108 -6.24 -12.98 -2.42
CA SER A 108 -6.39 -13.26 -3.84
C SER A 108 -7.48 -12.37 -4.46
N ARG A 109 -7.19 -11.83 -5.64
CA ARG A 109 -8.19 -11.07 -6.43
C ARG A 109 -9.15 -11.97 -7.18
N ILE A 110 -8.77 -13.22 -7.39
CA ILE A 110 -9.51 -14.19 -8.23
C ILE A 110 -9.81 -15.43 -7.43
N GLY A 111 -11.04 -15.92 -7.57
CA GLY A 111 -11.49 -17.18 -6.97
C GLY A 111 -11.96 -17.09 -5.53
N LEU A 112 -12.55 -18.18 -5.05
CA LEU A 112 -13.10 -18.31 -3.70
C LEU A 112 -12.14 -19.02 -2.74
N GLY A 113 -11.07 -19.64 -3.25
CA GLY A 113 -10.07 -20.35 -2.48
C GLY A 113 -8.68 -20.24 -3.10
N ASP A 114 -7.66 -20.20 -2.27
CA ASP A 114 -6.26 -20.01 -2.67
C ASP A 114 -5.36 -21.19 -2.31
N LEU A 115 -5.93 -22.30 -1.84
CA LEU A 115 -5.20 -23.50 -1.36
C LEU A 115 -4.19 -23.18 -0.25
N GLY A 116 -4.45 -22.14 0.56
CA GLY A 116 -3.60 -21.73 1.67
C GLY A 116 -2.38 -20.90 1.25
N VAL A 117 -2.29 -20.45 0.02
CA VAL A 117 -1.15 -19.66 -0.48
C VAL A 117 -0.96 -18.36 0.28
N ASN A 118 -2.05 -17.62 0.57
CA ASN A 118 -1.97 -16.37 1.32
C ASN A 118 -1.54 -16.61 2.77
N GLN A 119 -2.06 -17.64 3.44
CA GLN A 119 -1.64 -18.01 4.81
C GLN A 119 -0.17 -18.40 4.85
N LYS A 120 0.28 -19.22 3.91
CA LYS A 120 1.69 -19.63 3.81
C LYS A 120 2.60 -18.41 3.61
N ARG A 121 2.24 -17.49 2.73
CA ARG A 121 2.99 -16.26 2.49
C ARG A 121 3.15 -15.43 3.77
N VAL A 122 2.06 -15.19 4.48
CA VAL A 122 2.08 -14.42 5.73
C VAL A 122 2.95 -15.10 6.79
N ASN A 123 2.86 -16.42 6.94
CA ASN A 123 3.70 -17.19 7.88
C ASN A 123 5.19 -17.11 7.51
N GLU A 124 5.53 -17.20 6.24
CA GLU A 124 6.91 -17.07 5.76
C GLU A 124 7.49 -15.68 5.97
N LEU A 125 6.70 -14.63 5.73
CA LEU A 125 7.09 -13.25 6.02
C LEU A 125 7.37 -13.04 7.51
N PHE A 126 6.50 -13.54 8.37
CA PHE A 126 6.69 -13.46 9.82
C PHE A 126 7.95 -14.20 10.28
N SER A 127 8.18 -15.41 9.78
CA SER A 127 9.39 -16.19 10.09
C SER A 127 10.67 -15.49 9.67
N LYS A 128 10.71 -14.96 8.42
CA LYS A 128 11.88 -14.23 7.92
C LYS A 128 12.11 -12.94 8.69
N LEU A 129 11.05 -12.23 9.04
CA LEU A 129 11.16 -11.01 9.84
C LEU A 129 11.77 -11.30 11.22
N ASN A 130 11.26 -12.29 11.95
CA ASN A 130 11.75 -12.67 13.27
C ASN A 130 13.21 -13.15 13.28
N GLN A 131 13.70 -13.67 12.17
CA GLN A 131 15.12 -14.04 12.01
C GLN A 131 16.03 -12.86 11.72
N SER A 132 15.45 -11.71 11.37
CA SER A 132 16.17 -10.52 10.87
C SER A 132 16.25 -9.37 11.86
N ILE A 133 15.48 -9.41 12.97
CA ILE A 133 15.36 -8.35 13.98
C ILE A 133 15.70 -8.84 15.38
#